data_6c02a224b457fea7a752a63ff141d1bd
#
_entry.id   6c02a224b457fea7a752a63ff141d1bd
#
_cell.length_a   1.000
_cell.length_b   1.000
_cell.length_c   1.000
_cell.angle_alpha   90.00
_cell.angle_beta   90.00
_cell.angle_gamma   90.00
#
_symmetry.space_group_name_H-M   'P 1'
#
loop_
_entity.id
_entity.type
_entity.pdbx_description
1 polymer ?
#
loop_
_entity_poly.entity_id
_entity_poly.type
_entity_poly.pdbx_seq_one_letter_code
_entity_poly.pdbx_strand_id
1 'polypeptide(L)'
;MSSHQLLAIRRGEKEGFLKVGIAINDDRAIDNICRIVVKGSGKASMLVEEAAEDSFKRLVKPSIETEFAALSKSKADDEAIDMFAQNARQLLFAPPLGHKRILAVDPGFRTGCKVVCLDENGNLLHHDVIYPTAPNYDIDGATEKVCALVEKYAIDAISLGNGTASRETERFLKRLRHSRKVDVYVVSENGASIYSASKIARDEFPDKDVTVRGAVSIGRRLLDPLAELVKIDPKSIGVGQYQHDVDQNKLKEALTFTVESCVNSVGVNINTASKELLTYVSGLGPALAEKIVNYRAENGGFSSRADIMNVPKMGKKTFTQAAGFLRVPESDNPLDNSAVHPESYSIVKQMAADCGCTVAELMADKAKRASIDIKNYVSEKVGIPTLADIMCELDKPGRDPRSEIETFEFDDSINDIKDLRKDMVLNGKVTNITKFGAFVDIGIHENGLVHISHLSDRRVSDPSRVVHIGQHVRVKVIEVDLDRKRIALSMKGVQQ
;
A
#
# COMPACT_ATOMS: atom_id res chain seq x y z
N MET A 1 2.98 25.59 12.01
CA MET A 1 1.85 25.07 11.18
C MET A 1 2.23 23.66 10.74
N SER A 2 1.31 22.72 10.77
CA SER A 2 1.56 21.35 10.29
C SER A 2 1.46 21.29 8.76
N SER A 3 2.11 20.29 8.14
CA SER A 3 2.18 20.14 6.67
C SER A 3 0.80 20.05 6.03
N HIS A 4 -0.11 19.26 6.61
CA HIS A 4 -1.47 19.11 6.07
C HIS A 4 -2.28 20.41 6.13
N GLN A 5 -2.09 21.23 7.17
CA GLN A 5 -2.74 22.55 7.26
C GLN A 5 -2.20 23.49 6.18
N LEU A 6 -0.88 23.48 5.95
CA LEU A 6 -0.28 24.31 4.90
C LEU A 6 -0.78 23.87 3.51
N LEU A 7 -0.82 22.57 3.23
CA LEU A 7 -1.34 22.04 1.96
C LEU A 7 -2.82 22.39 1.76
N ALA A 8 -3.64 22.31 2.80
CA ALA A 8 -5.04 22.73 2.75
C ALA A 8 -5.19 24.22 2.42
N ILE A 9 -4.40 25.10 3.07
CA ILE A 9 -4.39 26.53 2.84
C ILE A 9 -3.94 26.83 1.39
N ARG A 10 -2.88 26.19 0.91
CA ARG A 10 -2.39 26.35 -0.46
C ARG A 10 -3.39 25.86 -1.52
N ARG A 11 -4.13 24.79 -1.24
CA ARG A 11 -5.24 24.36 -2.09
C ARG A 11 -6.33 25.44 -2.15
N GLY A 12 -6.77 25.98 -1.01
CA GLY A 12 -7.76 27.05 -0.97
C GLY A 12 -7.31 28.33 -1.70
N GLU A 13 -6.00 28.63 -1.67
CA GLU A 13 -5.41 29.72 -2.45
C GLU A 13 -5.46 29.44 -3.95
N LYS A 14 -5.05 28.23 -4.37
CA LYS A 14 -5.06 27.79 -5.77
C LYS A 14 -6.47 27.78 -6.37
N GLU A 15 -7.45 27.40 -5.56
CA GLU A 15 -8.87 27.38 -5.94
C GLU A 15 -9.55 28.77 -5.84
N GLY A 16 -8.83 29.80 -5.39
CA GLY A 16 -9.31 31.19 -5.32
C GLY A 16 -10.19 31.51 -4.10
N PHE A 17 -10.33 30.60 -3.15
CA PHE A 17 -11.10 30.84 -1.91
C PHE A 17 -10.33 31.61 -0.85
N LEU A 18 -9.00 31.58 -0.89
CA LEU A 18 -8.12 32.19 0.09
C LEU A 18 -7.09 33.11 -0.59
N LYS A 19 -6.72 34.20 0.09
CA LYS A 19 -5.53 34.99 -0.21
C LYS A 19 -4.53 34.73 0.90
N VAL A 20 -3.38 34.14 0.57
CA VAL A 20 -2.36 33.72 1.55
C VAL A 20 -1.18 34.67 1.48
N GLY A 21 -0.72 35.13 2.63
CA GLY A 21 0.47 35.95 2.77
C GLY A 21 1.29 35.49 3.98
N ILE A 22 2.58 35.74 3.93
CA ILE A 22 3.49 35.55 5.03
C ILE A 22 3.77 36.94 5.61
N ALA A 23 3.40 37.15 6.87
CA ALA A 23 3.59 38.43 7.54
C ALA A 23 4.63 38.33 8.64
N ILE A 24 5.46 39.34 8.72
CA ILE A 24 6.34 39.58 9.87
C ILE A 24 6.02 40.98 10.45
N ASN A 25 6.55 41.28 11.61
CA ASN A 25 6.46 42.65 12.14
C ASN A 25 7.46 43.52 11.37
N ASP A 26 6.94 44.39 10.50
CA ASP A 26 7.74 45.23 9.59
C ASP A 26 8.61 46.20 10.38
N ASP A 27 8.07 46.84 11.43
CA ASP A 27 8.80 47.83 12.24
C ASP A 27 10.03 47.20 12.91
N ARG A 28 9.83 45.99 13.50
CA ARG A 28 10.94 45.25 14.11
C ARG A 28 12.00 44.82 13.10
N ALA A 29 11.58 44.46 11.88
CA ALA A 29 12.49 44.09 10.81
C ALA A 29 13.32 45.29 10.33
N ILE A 30 12.67 46.44 10.12
CA ILE A 30 13.31 47.71 9.75
C ILE A 30 14.29 48.15 10.83
N ASP A 31 13.88 48.14 12.11
CA ASP A 31 14.75 48.45 13.23
C ASP A 31 16.02 47.61 13.26
N ASN A 32 15.89 46.30 13.00
CA ASN A 32 17.03 45.38 12.95
C ASN A 32 17.98 45.73 11.79
N ILE A 33 17.45 46.07 10.62
CA ILE A 33 18.25 46.47 9.45
C ILE A 33 18.95 47.80 9.78
N CYS A 34 18.21 48.79 10.31
CA CYS A 34 18.78 50.09 10.69
C CYS A 34 19.92 49.95 11.69
N ARG A 35 19.79 49.11 12.70
CA ARG A 35 20.89 48.82 13.67
C ARG A 35 22.19 48.34 13.01
N ILE A 36 22.06 47.59 11.88
CA ILE A 36 23.23 47.08 11.16
C ILE A 36 23.84 48.12 10.24
N VAL A 37 23.03 48.91 9.52
CA VAL A 37 23.51 49.75 8.41
C VAL A 37 23.65 51.23 8.78
N VAL A 38 22.86 51.77 9.69
CA VAL A 38 22.91 53.18 10.10
C VAL A 38 24.04 53.40 11.09
N LYS A 39 24.96 54.33 10.76
CA LYS A 39 26.09 54.69 11.60
C LYS A 39 26.02 56.20 11.95
N GLY A 40 25.98 56.52 13.23
CA GLY A 40 25.89 57.90 13.70
C GLY A 40 24.47 58.47 13.67
N SER A 41 24.33 59.83 13.83
CA SER A 41 23.04 60.52 13.96
C SER A 41 22.93 61.79 13.10
N GLY A 42 23.79 61.95 12.09
CA GLY A 42 23.77 63.10 11.18
C GLY A 42 22.77 63.00 10.04
N LYS A 43 22.68 64.03 9.19
CA LYS A 43 21.77 64.05 8.01
C LYS A 43 22.03 62.86 7.08
N ALA A 44 23.26 62.45 6.90
CA ALA A 44 23.58 61.26 6.11
C ALA A 44 23.00 59.96 6.71
N SER A 45 22.99 59.85 8.04
CA SER A 45 22.37 58.70 8.72
C SER A 45 20.88 58.62 8.50
N MET A 46 20.16 59.71 8.43
CA MET A 46 18.73 59.78 8.11
C MET A 46 18.45 59.29 6.67
N LEU A 47 19.29 59.67 5.71
CA LEU A 47 19.15 59.17 4.33
C LEU A 47 19.41 57.66 4.22
N VAL A 48 20.33 57.12 5.01
CA VAL A 48 20.60 55.68 5.10
C VAL A 48 19.43 54.93 5.74
N GLU A 49 18.78 55.52 6.74
CA GLU A 49 17.58 54.98 7.39
C GLU A 49 16.41 54.89 6.39
N GLU A 50 16.11 56.00 5.66
CA GLU A 50 15.09 56.04 4.60
C GLU A 50 15.40 54.97 3.51
N ALA A 51 16.64 54.87 3.07
CA ALA A 51 17.07 53.86 2.10
C ALA A 51 16.91 52.43 2.61
N ALA A 52 17.19 52.20 3.90
CA ALA A 52 17.00 50.90 4.52
C ALA A 52 15.51 50.51 4.59
N GLU A 53 14.63 51.45 4.92
CA GLU A 53 13.19 51.24 4.93
C GLU A 53 12.64 50.94 3.52
N ASP A 54 13.05 51.72 2.51
CA ASP A 54 12.65 51.50 1.10
C ASP A 54 13.17 50.11 0.62
N SER A 55 14.44 49.82 0.89
CA SER A 55 15.03 48.53 0.55
C SER A 55 14.27 47.35 1.16
N PHE A 56 13.92 47.44 2.44
CA PHE A 56 13.12 46.40 3.09
C PHE A 56 11.78 46.20 2.42
N LYS A 57 11.01 47.31 2.24
CA LYS A 57 9.64 47.20 1.68
C LYS A 57 9.63 46.74 0.26
N ARG A 58 10.53 47.18 -0.58
CA ARG A 58 10.51 46.99 -2.03
C ARG A 58 11.30 45.76 -2.48
N LEU A 59 12.38 45.38 -1.80
CA LEU A 59 13.31 44.34 -2.23
C LEU A 59 13.34 43.14 -1.27
N VAL A 60 13.66 43.39 0.02
CA VAL A 60 13.95 42.32 0.95
C VAL A 60 12.70 41.53 1.33
N LYS A 61 11.63 42.25 1.73
CA LYS A 61 10.38 41.60 2.17
C LYS A 61 9.76 40.73 1.11
N PRO A 62 9.53 41.17 -0.16
CA PRO A 62 8.95 40.34 -1.19
C PRO A 62 9.83 39.11 -1.55
N SER A 63 11.17 39.30 -1.50
CA SER A 63 12.11 38.20 -1.76
C SER A 63 12.04 37.11 -0.69
N ILE A 64 12.09 37.52 0.58
CA ILE A 64 12.00 36.59 1.72
C ILE A 64 10.62 35.91 1.79
N GLU A 65 9.53 36.65 1.53
CA GLU A 65 8.19 36.06 1.50
C GLU A 65 8.08 34.98 0.44
N THR A 66 8.64 35.20 -0.76
CA THR A 66 8.66 34.23 -1.86
C THR A 66 9.50 33.01 -1.50
N GLU A 67 10.73 33.23 -0.98
CA GLU A 67 11.64 32.16 -0.59
C GLU A 67 11.02 31.30 0.53
N PHE A 68 10.50 31.93 1.57
CA PHE A 68 9.90 31.22 2.70
C PHE A 68 8.63 30.45 2.29
N ALA A 69 7.82 31.01 1.37
CA ALA A 69 6.68 30.32 0.80
C ALA A 69 7.10 29.04 0.06
N ALA A 70 8.17 29.12 -0.75
CA ALA A 70 8.70 27.96 -1.47
C ALA A 70 9.31 26.91 -0.53
N LEU A 71 10.13 27.33 0.44
CA LEU A 71 10.76 26.44 1.42
C LEU A 71 9.71 25.73 2.30
N SER A 72 8.72 26.46 2.80
CA SER A 72 7.65 25.88 3.62
C SER A 72 6.80 24.88 2.84
N LYS A 73 6.52 25.18 1.56
CA LYS A 73 5.79 24.27 0.67
C LYS A 73 6.60 23.01 0.40
N SER A 74 7.89 23.14 0.03
CA SER A 74 8.76 21.98 -0.21
C SER A 74 8.83 21.05 1.00
N LYS A 75 9.01 21.62 2.21
CA LYS A 75 9.00 20.84 3.43
C LYS A 75 7.68 20.12 3.68
N ALA A 76 6.55 20.79 3.41
CA ALA A 76 5.24 20.19 3.58
C ALA A 76 5.00 19.05 2.56
N ASP A 77 5.49 19.20 1.34
CA ASP A 77 5.45 18.18 0.31
C ASP A 77 6.25 16.95 0.72
N ASP A 78 7.49 17.13 1.12
CA ASP A 78 8.37 16.03 1.53
C ASP A 78 7.74 15.22 2.69
N GLU A 79 7.22 15.90 3.71
CA GLU A 79 6.55 15.25 4.82
C GLU A 79 5.24 14.51 4.42
N ALA A 80 4.48 15.04 3.46
CA ALA A 80 3.27 14.39 2.97
C ALA A 80 3.60 13.19 2.08
N ILE A 81 4.61 13.31 1.22
CA ILE A 81 5.08 12.24 0.33
C ILE A 81 5.59 11.05 1.14
N ASP A 82 6.35 11.29 2.23
CA ASP A 82 6.81 10.22 3.12
C ASP A 82 5.61 9.44 3.70
N MET A 83 4.56 10.14 4.12
CA MET A 83 3.34 9.50 4.64
C MET A 83 2.62 8.72 3.53
N PHE A 84 2.54 9.26 2.31
CA PHE A 84 1.91 8.57 1.18
C PHE A 84 2.69 7.31 0.79
N ALA A 85 4.02 7.36 0.84
CA ALA A 85 4.87 6.19 0.62
C ALA A 85 4.62 5.09 1.66
N GLN A 86 4.49 5.46 2.95
CA GLN A 86 4.16 4.52 4.02
C GLN A 86 2.77 3.91 3.82
N ASN A 87 1.75 4.70 3.46
CA ASN A 87 0.42 4.21 3.18
C ASN A 87 0.40 3.26 1.97
N ALA A 88 1.12 3.61 0.89
CA ALA A 88 1.27 2.75 -0.27
C ALA A 88 1.93 1.40 0.10
N ARG A 89 3.00 1.45 0.91
CA ARG A 89 3.67 0.25 1.40
C ARG A 89 2.70 -0.66 2.14
N GLN A 90 1.88 -0.11 3.04
CA GLN A 90 0.91 -0.90 3.80
C GLN A 90 -0.14 -1.56 2.90
N LEU A 91 -0.63 -0.86 1.86
CA LEU A 91 -1.56 -1.43 0.89
C LEU A 91 -0.93 -2.56 0.06
N LEU A 92 0.33 -2.38 -0.37
CA LEU A 92 1.07 -3.37 -1.14
C LEU A 92 1.44 -4.61 -0.29
N PHE A 93 1.68 -4.41 1.01
CA PHE A 93 1.97 -5.46 1.99
C PHE A 93 0.72 -6.04 2.65
N ALA A 94 -0.50 -5.68 2.18
CA ALA A 94 -1.70 -6.30 2.69
C ALA A 94 -1.65 -7.83 2.49
N PRO A 95 -2.14 -8.61 3.46
CA PRO A 95 -2.04 -10.06 3.44
C PRO A 95 -2.77 -10.66 2.24
N PRO A 96 -2.14 -11.54 1.47
CA PRO A 96 -2.78 -12.27 0.38
C PRO A 96 -3.61 -13.44 0.92
N LEU A 97 -4.75 -13.73 0.29
CA LEU A 97 -5.49 -14.97 0.56
C LEU A 97 -4.81 -16.18 -0.09
N GLY A 98 -3.99 -15.95 -1.11
CA GLY A 98 -3.27 -16.98 -1.85
C GLY A 98 -4.15 -17.71 -2.86
N HIS A 99 -3.77 -18.94 -3.22
CA HIS A 99 -4.42 -19.74 -4.26
C HIS A 99 -5.80 -20.24 -3.82
N LYS A 100 -6.84 -19.44 -4.07
CA LYS A 100 -8.24 -19.72 -3.76
C LYS A 100 -9.13 -19.35 -4.94
N ARG A 101 -10.27 -20.02 -5.08
CA ARG A 101 -11.30 -19.66 -6.04
C ARG A 101 -12.17 -18.56 -5.49
N ILE A 102 -12.26 -17.44 -6.21
CA ILE A 102 -12.87 -16.21 -5.72
C ILE A 102 -14.11 -15.86 -6.53
N LEU A 103 -15.19 -15.51 -5.84
CA LEU A 103 -16.29 -14.76 -6.41
C LEU A 103 -16.06 -13.28 -6.06
N ALA A 104 -15.73 -12.45 -7.06
CA ALA A 104 -15.53 -11.03 -6.84
C ALA A 104 -16.76 -10.23 -7.22
N VAL A 105 -17.06 -9.21 -6.40
CA VAL A 105 -18.22 -8.34 -6.55
C VAL A 105 -17.76 -6.88 -6.58
N ASP A 106 -18.06 -6.21 -7.69
CA ASP A 106 -17.94 -4.76 -7.85
C ASP A 106 -19.32 -4.15 -7.59
N PRO A 107 -19.54 -3.52 -6.40
CA PRO A 107 -20.86 -3.10 -5.97
C PRO A 107 -21.35 -1.84 -6.69
N GLY A 108 -22.65 -1.77 -6.98
CA GLY A 108 -23.24 -0.59 -7.60
C GLY A 108 -24.78 -0.57 -7.52
N PHE A 109 -25.36 0.58 -7.24
CA PHE A 109 -26.80 0.74 -7.11
C PHE A 109 -27.54 0.65 -8.48
N ARG A 110 -27.29 1.60 -9.38
CA ARG A 110 -28.05 1.74 -10.63
C ARG A 110 -27.72 0.66 -11.66
N THR A 111 -26.46 0.35 -11.82
CA THR A 111 -26.00 -0.60 -12.85
C THR A 111 -25.93 -2.04 -12.35
N GLY A 112 -26.34 -2.28 -11.11
CA GLY A 112 -26.21 -3.56 -10.43
C GLY A 112 -24.78 -3.87 -9.99
N CYS A 113 -24.62 -4.91 -9.18
CA CYS A 113 -23.33 -5.42 -8.75
C CYS A 113 -22.79 -6.37 -9.83
N LYS A 114 -21.56 -6.09 -10.33
CA LYS A 114 -20.89 -6.97 -11.29
C LYS A 114 -20.22 -8.08 -10.51
N VAL A 115 -20.49 -9.31 -10.95
CA VAL A 115 -20.00 -10.52 -10.30
C VAL A 115 -19.11 -11.28 -11.26
N VAL A 116 -17.93 -11.68 -10.81
CA VAL A 116 -17.02 -12.53 -11.59
C VAL A 116 -16.52 -13.70 -10.75
N CYS A 117 -16.41 -14.88 -11.38
CA CYS A 117 -15.78 -16.05 -10.77
C CYS A 117 -14.35 -16.18 -11.30
N LEU A 118 -13.39 -16.30 -10.40
CA LEU A 118 -11.97 -16.47 -10.72
C LEU A 118 -11.49 -17.84 -10.21
N ASP A 119 -10.59 -18.46 -10.96
CA ASP A 119 -9.85 -19.62 -10.49
C ASP A 119 -8.76 -19.23 -9.48
N GLU A 120 -8.03 -20.21 -8.97
CA GLU A 120 -6.93 -20.06 -8.01
C GLU A 120 -5.73 -19.24 -8.53
N ASN A 121 -5.67 -19.01 -9.85
CA ASN A 121 -4.63 -18.19 -10.50
C ASN A 121 -5.15 -16.81 -10.92
N GLY A 122 -6.41 -16.49 -10.60
CA GLY A 122 -7.06 -15.24 -10.96
C GLY A 122 -7.52 -15.14 -12.42
N ASN A 123 -7.66 -16.28 -13.13
CA ASN A 123 -8.25 -16.32 -14.46
C ASN A 123 -9.78 -16.24 -14.39
N LEU A 124 -10.38 -15.50 -15.31
CA LEU A 124 -11.83 -15.31 -15.37
C LEU A 124 -12.53 -16.58 -15.89
N LEU A 125 -13.36 -17.18 -15.04
CA LEU A 125 -14.18 -18.34 -15.37
C LEU A 125 -15.60 -17.97 -15.84
N HIS A 126 -16.19 -16.94 -15.18
CA HIS A 126 -17.57 -16.50 -15.45
C HIS A 126 -17.78 -15.05 -15.02
N HIS A 127 -18.75 -14.39 -15.63
CA HIS A 127 -19.21 -13.07 -15.18
C HIS A 127 -20.74 -12.94 -15.33
N ASP A 128 -21.37 -12.20 -14.42
CA ASP A 128 -22.80 -11.90 -14.40
C ASP A 128 -23.06 -10.57 -13.68
N VAL A 129 -24.33 -10.17 -13.61
CA VAL A 129 -24.79 -8.98 -12.88
C VAL A 129 -25.93 -9.39 -11.95
N ILE A 130 -25.92 -8.88 -10.72
CA ILE A 130 -26.97 -9.08 -9.72
C ILE A 130 -27.46 -7.72 -9.20
N TYR A 131 -28.70 -7.70 -8.70
CA TYR A 131 -29.36 -6.48 -8.25
C TYR A 131 -29.94 -6.62 -6.82
N PRO A 132 -29.10 -6.89 -5.81
CA PRO A 132 -29.57 -7.13 -4.43
C PRO A 132 -30.03 -5.86 -3.71
N THR A 133 -29.81 -4.67 -4.29
CA THR A 133 -30.02 -3.36 -3.65
C THR A 133 -30.95 -2.47 -4.46
N ALA A 134 -31.34 -1.30 -3.88
CA ALA A 134 -32.12 -0.30 -4.60
C ALA A 134 -31.43 0.08 -5.95
N PRO A 135 -32.19 0.48 -7.00
CA PRO A 135 -33.65 0.59 -7.03
C PRO A 135 -34.37 -0.75 -7.36
N ASN A 136 -33.67 -1.77 -7.85
CA ASN A 136 -34.30 -2.96 -8.42
C ASN A 136 -34.75 -3.97 -7.35
N TYR A 137 -34.00 -4.13 -6.24
CA TYR A 137 -34.31 -5.06 -5.12
C TYR A 137 -34.66 -6.51 -5.54
N ASP A 138 -33.93 -7.06 -6.54
CA ASP A 138 -34.07 -8.46 -6.94
C ASP A 138 -33.23 -9.36 -6.01
N ILE A 139 -33.65 -9.49 -4.75
CA ILE A 139 -32.93 -10.23 -3.72
C ILE A 139 -32.98 -11.73 -4.02
N ASP A 140 -34.12 -12.26 -4.46
CA ASP A 140 -34.31 -13.68 -4.70
C ASP A 140 -33.49 -14.15 -5.90
N GLY A 141 -33.57 -13.44 -7.04
CA GLY A 141 -32.76 -13.74 -8.21
C GLY A 141 -31.26 -13.57 -7.96
N ALA A 142 -30.87 -12.56 -7.17
CA ALA A 142 -29.48 -12.39 -6.76
C ALA A 142 -28.99 -13.54 -5.87
N THR A 143 -29.83 -14.02 -4.93
CA THR A 143 -29.54 -15.17 -4.05
C THR A 143 -29.34 -16.44 -4.86
N GLU A 144 -30.30 -16.77 -5.74
CA GLU A 144 -30.22 -17.96 -6.59
C GLU A 144 -28.91 -17.95 -7.43
N LYS A 145 -28.62 -16.83 -8.09
CA LYS A 145 -27.41 -16.69 -8.91
C LYS A 145 -26.12 -16.85 -8.10
N VAL A 146 -25.99 -16.16 -6.98
CA VAL A 146 -24.76 -16.24 -6.17
C VAL A 146 -24.56 -17.65 -5.62
N CYS A 147 -25.62 -18.29 -5.09
CA CYS A 147 -25.53 -19.64 -4.59
C CYS A 147 -25.16 -20.64 -5.71
N ALA A 148 -25.79 -20.52 -6.86
CA ALA A 148 -25.47 -21.37 -8.01
C ALA A 148 -24.00 -21.19 -8.48
N LEU A 149 -23.49 -19.97 -8.53
CA LEU A 149 -22.10 -19.68 -8.90
C LEU A 149 -21.10 -20.22 -7.86
N VAL A 150 -21.39 -20.07 -6.57
CA VAL A 150 -20.55 -20.59 -5.48
C VAL A 150 -20.41 -22.11 -5.59
N GLU A 151 -21.51 -22.82 -5.81
CA GLU A 151 -21.48 -24.29 -5.97
C GLU A 151 -20.80 -24.71 -7.28
N LYS A 152 -21.22 -24.13 -8.40
CA LYS A 152 -20.73 -24.52 -9.75
C LYS A 152 -19.22 -24.35 -9.90
N TYR A 153 -18.67 -23.26 -9.40
CA TYR A 153 -17.25 -22.94 -9.54
C TYR A 153 -16.43 -23.27 -8.29
N ALA A 154 -17.05 -23.91 -7.30
CA ALA A 154 -16.42 -24.30 -6.04
C ALA A 154 -15.70 -23.13 -5.34
N ILE A 155 -16.37 -21.99 -5.22
CA ILE A 155 -15.81 -20.76 -4.65
C ILE A 155 -15.43 -20.95 -3.18
N ASP A 156 -14.24 -20.49 -2.81
CA ASP A 156 -13.68 -20.56 -1.44
C ASP A 156 -13.92 -19.28 -0.64
N ALA A 157 -13.96 -18.12 -1.32
CA ALA A 157 -14.15 -16.82 -0.66
C ALA A 157 -14.81 -15.81 -1.62
N ILE A 158 -15.42 -14.78 -1.04
CA ILE A 158 -16.02 -13.67 -1.78
C ILE A 158 -15.18 -12.41 -1.54
N SER A 159 -14.76 -11.75 -2.63
CA SER A 159 -14.10 -10.44 -2.62
C SER A 159 -15.11 -9.37 -2.96
N LEU A 160 -15.32 -8.40 -2.08
CA LEU A 160 -16.23 -7.28 -2.29
C LEU A 160 -15.47 -5.95 -2.32
N GLY A 161 -15.66 -5.17 -3.38
CA GLY A 161 -15.13 -3.81 -3.46
C GLY A 161 -15.73 -2.88 -2.39
N ASN A 162 -14.93 -1.95 -1.86
CA ASN A 162 -15.35 -1.03 -0.79
C ASN A 162 -16.00 0.27 -1.29
N GLY A 163 -16.49 0.31 -2.53
CA GLY A 163 -17.12 1.50 -3.11
C GLY A 163 -18.60 1.65 -2.81
N THR A 164 -19.28 2.32 -3.74
CA THR A 164 -20.72 2.61 -3.61
C THR A 164 -21.53 1.32 -3.50
N ALA A 165 -22.50 1.25 -2.58
CA ALA A 165 -23.34 0.08 -2.26
C ALA A 165 -22.59 -1.10 -1.62
N SER A 166 -21.33 -0.94 -1.21
CA SER A 166 -20.54 -2.02 -0.62
C SER A 166 -21.20 -2.60 0.64
N ARG A 167 -21.69 -1.77 1.55
CA ARG A 167 -22.26 -2.21 2.83
C ARG A 167 -23.57 -2.97 2.67
N GLU A 168 -24.45 -2.48 1.80
CA GLU A 168 -25.71 -3.14 1.49
C GLU A 168 -25.45 -4.50 0.84
N THR A 169 -24.49 -4.54 -0.07
CA THR A 169 -24.05 -5.77 -0.74
C THR A 169 -23.38 -6.74 0.24
N GLU A 170 -22.55 -6.25 1.17
CA GLU A 170 -21.92 -7.07 2.21
C GLU A 170 -22.98 -7.75 3.10
N ARG A 171 -23.97 -6.97 3.57
CA ARG A 171 -25.09 -7.50 4.37
C ARG A 171 -25.89 -8.55 3.60
N PHE A 172 -26.13 -8.34 2.32
CA PHE A 172 -26.76 -9.33 1.46
C PHE A 172 -25.93 -10.61 1.39
N LEU A 173 -24.64 -10.51 1.04
CA LEU A 173 -23.76 -11.67 0.88
C LEU A 173 -23.58 -12.47 2.19
N LYS A 174 -23.44 -11.81 3.34
CA LYS A 174 -23.31 -12.47 4.66
C LYS A 174 -24.57 -13.22 5.11
N ARG A 175 -25.75 -12.86 4.59
CA ARG A 175 -27.01 -13.56 4.90
C ARG A 175 -27.21 -14.83 4.08
N LEU A 176 -26.45 -15.00 2.99
CA LEU A 176 -26.54 -16.19 2.13
C LEU A 176 -26.02 -17.41 2.88
N ARG A 177 -26.70 -18.52 2.71
CA ARG A 177 -26.27 -19.81 3.24
C ARG A 177 -25.73 -20.68 2.12
N HIS A 178 -24.51 -21.11 2.25
CA HIS A 178 -23.84 -21.99 1.31
C HIS A 178 -23.64 -23.38 1.93
N SER A 179 -23.46 -24.40 1.09
CA SER A 179 -23.15 -25.78 1.53
C SER A 179 -21.80 -25.90 2.20
N ARG A 180 -20.91 -24.94 1.95
CA ARG A 180 -19.56 -24.82 2.51
C ARG A 180 -19.36 -23.46 3.17
N LYS A 181 -18.33 -23.34 4.00
CA LYS A 181 -17.93 -22.04 4.57
C LYS A 181 -17.32 -21.18 3.46
N VAL A 182 -17.92 -20.00 3.22
CA VAL A 182 -17.44 -18.99 2.26
C VAL A 182 -17.43 -17.65 2.99
N ASP A 183 -16.23 -17.15 3.26
CA ASP A 183 -16.05 -15.89 3.97
C ASP A 183 -16.09 -14.71 2.98
N VAL A 184 -16.62 -13.56 3.42
CA VAL A 184 -16.71 -12.32 2.63
C VAL A 184 -15.62 -11.35 3.10
N TYR A 185 -14.77 -10.92 2.17
CA TYR A 185 -13.68 -9.98 2.42
C TYR A 185 -13.92 -8.68 1.66
N VAL A 186 -13.90 -7.56 2.38
CA VAL A 186 -13.97 -6.23 1.77
C VAL A 186 -12.57 -5.76 1.41
N VAL A 187 -12.35 -5.50 0.12
CA VAL A 187 -11.05 -5.04 -0.42
C VAL A 187 -11.15 -3.63 -0.99
N SER A 188 -10.04 -2.91 -0.98
CA SER A 188 -9.98 -1.57 -1.58
C SER A 188 -10.12 -1.65 -3.10
N GLU A 189 -11.05 -0.89 -3.68
CA GLU A 189 -11.21 -0.75 -5.13
C GLU A 189 -10.44 0.45 -5.72
N ASN A 190 -9.67 1.19 -4.90
CA ASN A 190 -8.90 2.34 -5.35
C ASN A 190 -8.03 1.99 -6.57
N GLY A 191 -8.18 2.75 -7.66
CA GLY A 191 -7.48 2.52 -8.91
C GLY A 191 -7.99 1.34 -9.75
N ALA A 192 -9.03 0.58 -9.34
CA ALA A 192 -9.60 -0.49 -10.16
C ALA A 192 -10.20 0.03 -11.47
N SER A 193 -10.84 1.20 -11.45
CA SER A 193 -11.33 1.89 -12.64
C SER A 193 -10.21 2.31 -13.59
N ILE A 194 -9.04 2.70 -13.06
CA ILE A 194 -7.87 3.06 -13.87
C ILE A 194 -7.27 1.81 -14.53
N TYR A 195 -7.14 0.69 -13.77
CA TYR A 195 -6.75 -0.59 -14.33
C TYR A 195 -7.71 -1.00 -15.46
N SER A 196 -9.02 -0.99 -15.22
CA SER A 196 -10.03 -1.46 -16.19
C SER A 196 -10.00 -0.72 -17.53
N ALA A 197 -9.63 0.56 -17.53
CA ALA A 197 -9.45 1.40 -18.71
C ALA A 197 -8.04 1.32 -19.31
N SER A 198 -7.07 0.68 -18.65
CA SER A 198 -5.67 0.60 -19.08
C SER A 198 -5.47 -0.27 -20.32
N LYS A 199 -4.30 -0.10 -20.97
CA LYS A 199 -3.88 -1.00 -22.06
C LYS A 199 -3.72 -2.43 -21.53
N ILE A 200 -3.14 -2.61 -20.35
CA ILE A 200 -2.89 -3.92 -19.73
C ILE A 200 -4.22 -4.69 -19.62
N ALA A 201 -5.26 -4.05 -19.06
CA ALA A 201 -6.56 -4.70 -18.90
C ALA A 201 -7.24 -5.01 -20.24
N ARG A 202 -7.03 -4.18 -21.29
CA ARG A 202 -7.53 -4.47 -22.62
C ARG A 202 -6.81 -5.64 -23.29
N ASP A 203 -5.50 -5.73 -23.08
CA ASP A 203 -4.70 -6.83 -23.63
C ASP A 203 -5.03 -8.16 -22.91
N GLU A 204 -5.26 -8.13 -21.58
CA GLU A 204 -5.68 -9.31 -20.79
C GLU A 204 -7.11 -9.76 -21.12
N PHE A 205 -8.03 -8.83 -21.35
CA PHE A 205 -9.47 -9.10 -21.57
C PHE A 205 -10.03 -8.27 -22.74
N PRO A 206 -9.64 -8.57 -23.99
CA PRO A 206 -10.03 -7.78 -25.15
C PRO A 206 -11.56 -7.76 -25.37
N ASP A 207 -12.24 -8.85 -25.06
CA ASP A 207 -13.68 -9.05 -25.31
C ASP A 207 -14.57 -8.67 -24.11
N LYS A 208 -13.99 -8.14 -23.02
CA LYS A 208 -14.74 -7.75 -21.80
C LYS A 208 -14.83 -6.24 -21.67
N ASP A 209 -15.94 -5.78 -21.13
CA ASP A 209 -16.11 -4.35 -20.84
C ASP A 209 -15.32 -3.92 -19.59
N VAL A 210 -15.26 -2.61 -19.38
CA VAL A 210 -14.51 -2.00 -18.28
C VAL A 210 -15.02 -2.43 -16.89
N THR A 211 -16.31 -2.75 -16.76
CA THR A 211 -16.90 -3.11 -15.45
C THR A 211 -16.49 -4.52 -15.05
N VAL A 212 -16.46 -5.46 -16.02
CA VAL A 212 -15.96 -6.84 -15.78
C VAL A 212 -14.48 -6.82 -15.44
N ARG A 213 -13.67 -6.04 -16.17
CA ARG A 213 -12.23 -5.88 -15.87
C ARG A 213 -12.01 -5.31 -14.46
N GLY A 214 -12.83 -4.34 -14.04
CA GLY A 214 -12.81 -3.79 -12.68
C GLY A 214 -13.09 -4.85 -11.62
N ALA A 215 -14.15 -5.64 -11.79
CA ALA A 215 -14.51 -6.74 -10.89
C ALA A 215 -13.41 -7.82 -10.81
N VAL A 216 -12.77 -8.15 -11.94
CA VAL A 216 -11.60 -9.07 -11.95
C VAL A 216 -10.46 -8.52 -11.09
N SER A 217 -10.14 -7.22 -11.22
CA SER A 217 -9.10 -6.59 -10.41
C SER A 217 -9.42 -6.65 -8.92
N ILE A 218 -10.68 -6.40 -8.53
CA ILE A 218 -11.13 -6.53 -7.13
C ILE A 218 -10.90 -7.95 -6.60
N GLY A 219 -11.22 -8.99 -7.39
CA GLY A 219 -10.97 -10.37 -7.00
C GLY A 219 -9.49 -10.72 -6.86
N ARG A 220 -8.67 -10.30 -7.82
CA ARG A 220 -7.22 -10.55 -7.81
C ARG A 220 -6.51 -9.84 -6.66
N ARG A 221 -7.01 -8.68 -6.20
CA ARG A 221 -6.47 -8.01 -5.01
C ARG A 221 -6.68 -8.81 -3.72
N LEU A 222 -7.67 -9.67 -3.65
CA LEU A 222 -7.82 -10.59 -2.53
C LEU A 222 -6.83 -11.76 -2.63
N LEU A 223 -6.58 -12.26 -3.85
CA LEU A 223 -5.57 -13.31 -4.07
C LEU A 223 -4.17 -12.82 -3.74
N ASP A 224 -3.74 -11.73 -4.36
CA ASP A 224 -2.47 -11.06 -4.07
C ASP A 224 -2.54 -9.55 -4.38
N PRO A 225 -2.64 -8.68 -3.36
CA PRO A 225 -2.71 -7.23 -3.53
C PRO A 225 -1.50 -6.67 -4.28
N LEU A 226 -0.29 -7.13 -3.97
CA LEU A 226 0.95 -6.65 -4.60
C LEU A 226 0.96 -6.97 -6.09
N ALA A 227 0.68 -8.22 -6.46
CA ALA A 227 0.71 -8.68 -7.85
C ALA A 227 -0.29 -7.93 -8.74
N GLU A 228 -1.44 -7.49 -8.18
CA GLU A 228 -2.43 -6.74 -8.93
C GLU A 228 -2.17 -5.23 -8.94
N LEU A 229 -1.78 -4.63 -7.81
CA LEU A 229 -1.57 -3.18 -7.69
C LEU A 229 -0.39 -2.67 -8.53
N VAL A 230 0.61 -3.49 -8.80
CA VAL A 230 1.73 -3.12 -9.68
C VAL A 230 1.34 -2.90 -11.15
N LYS A 231 0.14 -3.31 -11.56
CA LYS A 231 -0.37 -3.12 -12.92
C LYS A 231 -0.86 -1.70 -13.20
N ILE A 232 -1.00 -0.88 -12.19
CA ILE A 232 -1.41 0.53 -12.31
C ILE A 232 -0.26 1.47 -11.94
N ASP A 233 -0.31 2.71 -12.44
CA ASP A 233 0.63 3.75 -12.00
C ASP A 233 0.52 3.90 -10.47
N PRO A 234 1.63 3.84 -9.72
CA PRO A 234 1.62 4.00 -8.27
C PRO A 234 0.90 5.26 -7.77
N LYS A 235 0.92 6.36 -8.53
CA LYS A 235 0.15 7.57 -8.24
C LYS A 235 -1.37 7.38 -8.35
N SER A 236 -1.83 6.32 -8.97
CA SER A 236 -3.25 5.98 -9.08
C SER A 236 -3.77 5.17 -7.90
N ILE A 237 -2.87 4.70 -7.04
CA ILE A 237 -3.23 4.13 -5.74
C ILE A 237 -3.59 5.29 -4.82
N GLY A 238 -4.82 5.34 -4.32
CA GLY A 238 -5.28 6.40 -3.42
C GLY A 238 -4.61 6.29 -2.05
N VAL A 239 -3.56 7.07 -1.80
CA VAL A 239 -2.72 6.99 -0.58
C VAL A 239 -2.86 8.19 0.35
N GLY A 240 -3.59 9.24 -0.04
CA GLY A 240 -3.83 10.38 0.83
C GLY A 240 -4.60 11.55 0.20
N GLN A 241 -5.20 12.37 1.06
CA GLN A 241 -6.13 13.44 0.66
C GLN A 241 -5.49 14.54 -0.19
N TYR A 242 -4.20 14.86 0.04
CA TYR A 242 -3.47 15.94 -0.64
C TYR A 242 -2.48 15.43 -1.68
N GLN A 243 -2.66 14.19 -2.17
CA GLN A 243 -1.77 13.54 -3.12
C GLN A 243 -1.57 14.36 -4.42
N HIS A 244 -2.60 15.10 -4.86
CA HIS A 244 -2.55 15.93 -6.06
C HIS A 244 -2.00 17.35 -5.83
N ASP A 245 -1.72 17.73 -4.58
CA ASP A 245 -1.26 19.07 -4.21
C ASP A 245 0.24 19.15 -3.93
N VAL A 246 0.91 18.00 -3.82
CA VAL A 246 2.36 17.90 -3.62
C VAL A 246 3.12 17.89 -4.95
N ASP A 247 4.45 18.01 -4.89
CA ASP A 247 5.31 17.84 -6.06
C ASP A 247 5.12 16.46 -6.69
N GLN A 248 4.63 16.44 -7.93
CA GLN A 248 4.25 15.20 -8.63
C GLN A 248 5.44 14.37 -9.09
N ASN A 249 6.63 14.97 -9.27
CA ASN A 249 7.84 14.24 -9.64
C ASN A 249 8.41 13.52 -8.41
N LYS A 250 8.57 14.24 -7.30
CA LYS A 250 8.99 13.65 -6.03
C LYS A 250 8.03 12.54 -5.58
N LEU A 251 6.71 12.75 -5.70
CA LEU A 251 5.71 11.75 -5.39
C LEU A 251 5.89 10.49 -6.23
N LYS A 252 6.05 10.65 -7.55
CA LYS A 252 6.26 9.52 -8.46
C LYS A 252 7.50 8.72 -8.09
N GLU A 253 8.62 9.39 -7.85
CA GLU A 253 9.88 8.74 -7.45
C GLU A 253 9.73 7.97 -6.13
N ALA A 254 9.15 8.59 -5.11
CA ALA A 254 8.94 7.95 -3.81
C ALA A 254 8.02 6.73 -3.89
N LEU A 255 6.90 6.84 -4.62
CA LEU A 255 5.97 5.73 -4.79
C LEU A 255 6.56 4.60 -5.64
N THR A 256 7.31 4.92 -6.72
CA THR A 256 7.99 3.91 -7.53
C THR A 256 9.01 3.14 -6.69
N PHE A 257 9.85 3.85 -5.93
CA PHE A 257 10.79 3.23 -5.01
C PHE A 257 10.10 2.35 -3.96
N THR A 258 8.94 2.78 -3.46
CA THR A 258 8.14 1.99 -2.50
C THR A 258 7.67 0.68 -3.12
N VAL A 259 7.15 0.71 -4.36
CA VAL A 259 6.71 -0.50 -5.08
C VAL A 259 7.90 -1.44 -5.30
N GLU A 260 9.02 -0.94 -5.82
CA GLU A 260 10.25 -1.73 -6.01
C GLU A 260 10.72 -2.38 -4.70
N SER A 261 10.76 -1.61 -3.62
CA SER A 261 11.12 -2.13 -2.29
C SER A 261 10.19 -3.23 -1.82
N CYS A 262 8.87 -3.08 -2.03
CA CYS A 262 7.89 -4.09 -1.65
C CYS A 262 8.07 -5.38 -2.47
N VAL A 263 8.16 -5.28 -3.79
CA VAL A 263 8.34 -6.42 -4.69
C VAL A 263 9.60 -7.22 -4.34
N ASN A 264 10.71 -6.52 -4.13
CA ASN A 264 11.98 -7.16 -3.80
C ASN A 264 11.98 -7.77 -2.39
N SER A 265 11.27 -7.19 -1.43
CA SER A 265 11.14 -7.76 -0.06
C SER A 265 10.32 -9.04 -0.02
N VAL A 266 9.27 -9.14 -0.83
CA VAL A 266 8.42 -10.36 -0.91
C VAL A 266 9.13 -11.45 -1.71
N GLY A 267 9.85 -11.08 -2.77
CA GLY A 267 10.38 -11.99 -3.76
C GLY A 267 9.31 -12.42 -4.78
N VAL A 268 9.75 -12.84 -5.94
CA VAL A 268 8.87 -13.06 -7.10
C VAL A 268 9.07 -14.45 -7.69
N ASN A 269 7.99 -15.24 -7.76
CA ASN A 269 8.00 -16.50 -8.49
C ASN A 269 8.06 -16.21 -10.00
N ILE A 270 9.18 -16.55 -10.63
CA ILE A 270 9.44 -16.23 -12.04
C ILE A 270 8.50 -16.97 -13.00
N ASN A 271 8.00 -18.13 -12.59
CA ASN A 271 7.12 -18.96 -13.41
C ASN A 271 5.68 -18.45 -13.46
N THR A 272 5.23 -17.70 -12.43
CA THR A 272 3.83 -17.23 -12.34
C THR A 272 3.69 -15.71 -12.45
N ALA A 273 4.76 -14.94 -12.19
CA ALA A 273 4.71 -13.50 -12.15
C ALA A 273 4.31 -12.86 -13.49
N SER A 274 3.52 -11.77 -13.41
CA SER A 274 3.21 -10.94 -14.58
C SER A 274 4.44 -10.15 -15.04
N LYS A 275 4.40 -9.67 -16.28
CA LYS A 275 5.42 -8.76 -16.84
C LYS A 275 5.56 -7.51 -15.96
N GLU A 276 4.44 -6.98 -15.49
CA GLU A 276 4.37 -5.77 -14.66
C GLU A 276 5.09 -6.01 -13.32
N LEU A 277 4.83 -7.12 -12.65
CA LEU A 277 5.49 -7.47 -11.39
C LEU A 277 7.00 -7.64 -11.59
N LEU A 278 7.42 -8.36 -12.62
CA LEU A 278 8.83 -8.56 -12.96
C LEU A 278 9.56 -7.25 -13.28
N THR A 279 8.85 -6.25 -13.80
CA THR A 279 9.44 -4.93 -14.13
C THR A 279 10.00 -4.21 -12.89
N TYR A 280 9.42 -4.46 -11.72
CA TYR A 280 9.86 -3.87 -10.45
C TYR A 280 10.92 -4.69 -9.72
N VAL A 281 11.31 -5.84 -10.26
CA VAL A 281 12.45 -6.60 -9.71
C VAL A 281 13.76 -5.89 -10.05
N SER A 282 14.58 -5.67 -9.01
CA SER A 282 15.85 -4.98 -9.17
C SER A 282 16.71 -5.57 -10.31
N GLY A 283 17.13 -4.73 -11.20
CA GLY A 283 17.95 -5.10 -12.36
C GLY A 283 17.20 -5.54 -13.62
N LEU A 284 15.89 -5.82 -13.58
CA LEU A 284 15.17 -6.36 -14.74
C LEU A 284 14.65 -5.27 -15.70
N GLY A 285 13.77 -4.40 -15.26
CA GLY A 285 13.08 -3.43 -16.09
C GLY A 285 12.14 -4.04 -17.16
N PRO A 286 11.34 -3.21 -17.87
CA PRO A 286 10.23 -3.68 -18.71
C PRO A 286 10.65 -4.60 -19.88
N ALA A 287 11.78 -4.30 -20.52
CA ALA A 287 12.24 -5.04 -21.69
C ALA A 287 12.73 -6.46 -21.35
N LEU A 288 13.35 -6.65 -20.19
CA LEU A 288 13.77 -7.97 -19.72
C LEU A 288 12.60 -8.74 -19.13
N ALA A 289 11.70 -8.09 -18.40
CA ALA A 289 10.47 -8.69 -17.90
C ALA A 289 9.65 -9.33 -19.03
N GLU A 290 9.49 -8.63 -20.16
CA GLU A 290 8.82 -9.17 -21.35
C GLU A 290 9.52 -10.40 -21.93
N LYS A 291 10.86 -10.39 -21.98
CA LYS A 291 11.63 -11.53 -22.48
C LYS A 291 11.55 -12.74 -21.57
N ILE A 292 11.52 -12.54 -20.25
CA ILE A 292 11.31 -13.61 -19.27
C ILE A 292 9.95 -14.27 -19.49
N VAL A 293 8.88 -13.46 -19.66
CA VAL A 293 7.54 -13.97 -19.91
C VAL A 293 7.47 -14.76 -21.23
N ASN A 294 8.06 -14.24 -22.30
CA ASN A 294 8.10 -14.92 -23.61
C ASN A 294 8.92 -16.21 -23.51
N TYR A 295 10.10 -16.16 -22.91
CA TYR A 295 10.96 -17.34 -22.76
C TYR A 295 10.25 -18.48 -22.02
N ARG A 296 9.57 -18.20 -20.89
CA ARG A 296 8.83 -19.24 -20.17
C ARG A 296 7.66 -19.81 -20.96
N ALA A 297 6.99 -18.99 -21.77
CA ALA A 297 5.89 -19.46 -22.62
C ALA A 297 6.39 -20.40 -23.73
N GLU A 298 7.57 -20.13 -24.28
CA GLU A 298 8.18 -20.92 -25.35
C GLU A 298 8.86 -22.20 -24.84
N ASN A 299 9.42 -22.18 -23.61
CA ASN A 299 10.25 -23.26 -23.06
C ASN A 299 9.62 -24.05 -21.89
N GLY A 300 8.37 -23.77 -21.53
CA GLY A 300 7.65 -24.50 -20.48
C GLY A 300 8.01 -24.07 -19.04
N GLY A 301 8.71 -22.94 -18.88
CA GLY A 301 9.09 -22.38 -17.57
C GLY A 301 10.56 -22.54 -17.23
N PHE A 302 10.91 -22.19 -15.98
CA PHE A 302 12.27 -22.30 -15.42
C PHE A 302 12.30 -23.43 -14.40
N SER A 303 13.23 -24.37 -14.53
CA SER A 303 13.45 -25.47 -13.58
C SER A 303 14.46 -25.13 -12.50
N SER A 304 15.28 -24.12 -12.73
CA SER A 304 16.27 -23.63 -11.79
C SER A 304 16.47 -22.11 -11.91
N ARG A 305 17.02 -21.50 -10.87
CA ARG A 305 17.40 -20.08 -10.90
C ARG A 305 18.51 -19.82 -11.94
N ALA A 306 19.38 -20.82 -12.20
CA ALA A 306 20.42 -20.71 -13.21
C ALA A 306 19.88 -20.61 -14.64
N ASP A 307 18.71 -21.19 -14.94
CA ASP A 307 18.08 -21.15 -16.26
C ASP A 307 17.71 -19.72 -16.70
N ILE A 308 17.61 -18.79 -15.75
CA ILE A 308 17.34 -17.37 -16.03
C ILE A 308 18.44 -16.76 -16.93
N MET A 309 19.66 -17.29 -16.86
CA MET A 309 20.77 -16.88 -17.73
C MET A 309 20.54 -17.20 -19.21
N ASN A 310 19.63 -18.12 -19.52
CA ASN A 310 19.28 -18.49 -20.90
C ASN A 310 18.34 -17.48 -21.58
N VAL A 311 17.77 -16.56 -20.80
CA VAL A 311 16.88 -15.51 -21.34
C VAL A 311 17.67 -14.56 -22.24
N PRO A 312 17.20 -14.27 -23.47
CA PRO A 312 17.90 -13.38 -24.39
C PRO A 312 18.17 -11.99 -23.79
N LYS A 313 19.43 -11.55 -23.86
CA LYS A 313 19.96 -10.29 -23.29
C LYS A 313 20.04 -10.28 -21.75
N MET A 314 19.92 -11.40 -21.07
CA MET A 314 20.25 -11.53 -19.65
C MET A 314 21.78 -11.54 -19.51
N GLY A 315 22.34 -10.44 -18.99
CA GLY A 315 23.77 -10.35 -18.70
C GLY A 315 24.09 -10.84 -17.28
N LYS A 316 25.35 -11.25 -17.04
CA LYS A 316 25.81 -11.69 -15.70
C LYS A 316 25.51 -10.64 -14.62
N LYS A 317 25.79 -9.35 -14.87
CA LYS A 317 25.54 -8.27 -13.92
C LYS A 317 24.06 -8.14 -13.56
N THR A 318 23.19 -8.20 -14.57
CA THR A 318 21.74 -8.15 -14.39
C THR A 318 21.24 -9.36 -13.61
N PHE A 319 21.72 -10.56 -13.96
CA PHE A 319 21.39 -11.78 -13.22
C PHE A 319 21.80 -11.67 -11.75
N THR A 320 23.04 -11.26 -11.46
CA THR A 320 23.51 -11.05 -10.09
C THR A 320 22.61 -10.07 -9.32
N GLN A 321 22.16 -8.98 -9.96
CA GLN A 321 21.27 -8.02 -9.31
C GLN A 321 19.86 -8.58 -9.02
N ALA A 322 19.32 -9.40 -9.91
CA ALA A 322 17.94 -9.86 -9.84
C ALA A 322 17.78 -11.20 -9.08
N ALA A 323 18.79 -12.06 -9.10
CA ALA A 323 18.70 -13.46 -8.69
C ALA A 323 18.23 -13.64 -7.25
N GLY A 324 18.64 -12.78 -6.32
CA GLY A 324 18.22 -12.83 -4.91
C GLY A 324 16.72 -12.59 -4.70
N PHE A 325 16.04 -11.96 -5.66
CA PHE A 325 14.62 -11.61 -5.58
C PHE A 325 13.70 -12.54 -6.39
N LEU A 326 14.28 -13.38 -7.25
CA LEU A 326 13.52 -14.34 -8.05
C LEU A 326 13.47 -15.71 -7.36
N ARG A 327 12.32 -16.35 -7.41
CA ARG A 327 12.05 -17.66 -6.81
C ARG A 327 11.67 -18.65 -7.89
N VAL A 328 12.15 -19.90 -7.72
CA VAL A 328 11.77 -21.07 -8.52
C VAL A 328 11.35 -22.17 -7.55
N PRO A 329 10.08 -22.20 -7.11
CA PRO A 329 9.62 -23.16 -6.08
C PRO A 329 9.77 -24.62 -6.50
N GLU A 330 9.69 -24.90 -7.80
CA GLU A 330 9.74 -26.24 -8.38
C GLU A 330 11.18 -26.71 -8.64
N SER A 331 12.21 -25.93 -8.24
CA SER A 331 13.60 -26.32 -8.44
C SER A 331 14.04 -27.48 -7.53
N ASP A 332 14.86 -28.38 -8.06
CA ASP A 332 15.52 -29.43 -7.28
C ASP A 332 16.47 -28.86 -6.20
N ASN A 333 16.96 -27.64 -6.39
CA ASN A 333 17.77 -26.94 -5.41
C ASN A 333 16.87 -26.09 -4.49
N PRO A 334 16.69 -26.47 -3.21
CA PRO A 334 15.78 -25.75 -2.31
C PRO A 334 16.17 -24.29 -2.08
N LEU A 335 17.44 -23.91 -2.32
CA LEU A 335 17.91 -22.54 -2.21
C LEU A 335 17.30 -21.64 -3.30
N ASP A 336 16.85 -22.19 -4.43
CA ASP A 336 16.23 -21.43 -5.50
C ASP A 336 14.85 -20.87 -5.12
N ASN A 337 14.23 -21.43 -4.08
CA ASN A 337 13.01 -20.91 -3.46
C ASN A 337 13.29 -20.12 -2.16
N SER A 338 14.46 -19.51 -2.03
CA SER A 338 14.85 -18.74 -0.85
C SER A 338 15.38 -17.35 -1.23
N ALA A 339 15.58 -16.44 -0.27
CA ALA A 339 16.25 -15.17 -0.49
C ALA A 339 17.78 -15.29 -0.51
N VAL A 340 18.35 -16.47 -0.28
CA VAL A 340 19.80 -16.68 -0.36
C VAL A 340 20.27 -16.40 -1.80
N HIS A 341 21.26 -15.51 -1.91
CA HIS A 341 21.82 -15.17 -3.20
C HIS A 341 22.64 -16.31 -3.79
N PRO A 342 22.61 -16.61 -5.11
CA PRO A 342 23.38 -17.71 -5.73
C PRO A 342 24.88 -17.69 -5.44
N GLU A 343 25.50 -16.52 -5.28
CA GLU A 343 26.89 -16.36 -4.89
C GLU A 343 27.21 -16.96 -3.51
N SER A 344 26.22 -17.08 -2.63
CA SER A 344 26.34 -17.65 -1.28
C SER A 344 25.98 -19.13 -1.20
N TYR A 345 25.57 -19.78 -2.30
CA TYR A 345 25.18 -21.19 -2.31
C TYR A 345 26.32 -22.12 -1.88
N SER A 346 27.56 -21.80 -2.27
CA SER A 346 28.74 -22.56 -1.87
C SER A 346 28.93 -22.58 -0.34
N ILE A 347 28.65 -21.46 0.33
CA ILE A 347 28.75 -21.33 1.77
C ILE A 347 27.69 -22.19 2.46
N VAL A 348 26.44 -22.15 1.97
CA VAL A 348 25.36 -22.97 2.55
C VAL A 348 25.61 -24.46 2.33
N LYS A 349 26.14 -24.84 1.16
CA LYS A 349 26.57 -26.24 0.90
C LYS A 349 27.67 -26.67 1.83
N GLN A 350 28.67 -25.81 2.13
CA GLN A 350 29.72 -26.06 3.09
C GLN A 350 29.14 -26.27 4.50
N MET A 351 28.23 -25.36 4.95
CA MET A 351 27.55 -25.50 6.24
C MET A 351 26.80 -26.84 6.37
N ALA A 352 26.12 -27.26 5.31
CA ALA A 352 25.42 -28.55 5.29
C ALA A 352 26.39 -29.73 5.35
N ALA A 353 27.50 -29.68 4.60
CA ALA A 353 28.54 -30.71 4.62
C ALA A 353 29.21 -30.85 6.01
N ASP A 354 29.52 -29.71 6.64
CA ASP A 354 30.12 -29.68 7.98
C ASP A 354 29.18 -30.25 9.07
N CYS A 355 27.87 -30.13 8.86
CA CYS A 355 26.84 -30.74 9.69
C CYS A 355 26.49 -32.18 9.28
N GLY A 356 27.16 -32.76 8.26
CA GLY A 356 26.92 -34.13 7.78
C GLY A 356 25.51 -34.34 7.21
N CYS A 357 24.94 -33.32 6.52
CA CYS A 357 23.59 -33.36 5.99
C CYS A 357 23.46 -32.67 4.62
N THR A 358 22.34 -32.87 3.98
CA THR A 358 21.97 -32.13 2.75
C THR A 358 21.48 -30.70 3.06
N VAL A 359 21.48 -29.81 2.06
CA VAL A 359 20.95 -28.48 2.24
C VAL A 359 19.47 -28.51 2.63
N ALA A 360 18.68 -29.42 2.06
CA ALA A 360 17.27 -29.59 2.40
C ALA A 360 17.08 -30.02 3.88
N GLU A 361 17.88 -30.95 4.37
CA GLU A 361 17.86 -31.35 5.78
C GLU A 361 18.33 -30.24 6.71
N LEU A 362 19.32 -29.43 6.30
CA LEU A 362 19.77 -28.27 7.07
C LEU A 362 18.65 -27.25 7.20
N MET A 363 17.88 -27.00 6.13
CA MET A 363 16.73 -26.09 6.13
C MET A 363 15.56 -26.62 6.97
N ALA A 364 15.38 -27.93 7.07
CA ALA A 364 14.31 -28.55 7.85
C ALA A 364 14.64 -28.68 9.37
N ASP A 365 15.90 -28.87 9.72
CA ASP A 365 16.33 -29.17 11.08
C ASP A 365 16.90 -27.97 11.84
N LYS A 366 16.09 -27.42 12.77
CA LYS A 366 16.48 -26.29 13.61
C LYS A 366 17.69 -26.59 14.52
N ALA A 367 17.83 -27.82 14.98
CA ALA A 367 18.94 -28.19 15.88
C ALA A 367 20.29 -28.19 15.14
N LYS A 368 20.31 -28.70 13.90
CA LYS A 368 21.48 -28.64 13.04
C LYS A 368 21.87 -27.19 12.74
N ARG A 369 20.90 -26.33 12.38
CA ARG A 369 21.18 -24.89 12.16
C ARG A 369 21.73 -24.20 13.40
N ALA A 370 21.20 -24.51 14.60
CA ALA A 370 21.67 -23.94 15.86
C ALA A 370 23.09 -24.35 16.26
N SER A 371 23.61 -25.48 15.73
CA SER A 371 24.99 -25.94 15.97
C SER A 371 26.05 -25.24 15.14
N ILE A 372 25.63 -24.43 14.12
CA ILE A 372 26.54 -23.74 13.21
C ILE A 372 27.10 -22.47 13.88
N ASP A 373 28.42 -22.41 14.03
CA ASP A 373 29.08 -21.13 14.35
C ASP A 373 29.39 -20.38 13.06
N ILE A 374 28.59 -19.37 12.80
CA ILE A 374 28.69 -18.53 11.57
C ILE A 374 30.05 -17.86 11.39
N LYS A 375 30.82 -17.68 12.48
CA LYS A 375 32.16 -17.08 12.43
C LYS A 375 33.16 -17.88 11.58
N ASN A 376 32.97 -19.21 11.49
CA ASN A 376 33.83 -20.09 10.72
C ASN A 376 33.68 -19.91 9.19
N TYR A 377 32.65 -19.22 8.74
CA TYR A 377 32.32 -19.01 7.33
C TYR A 377 32.55 -17.57 6.86
N VAL A 378 33.13 -16.72 7.72
CA VAL A 378 33.50 -15.35 7.37
C VAL A 378 34.62 -15.36 6.31
N SER A 379 34.47 -14.61 5.25
CA SER A 379 35.44 -14.42 4.18
C SER A 379 35.56 -12.95 3.80
N GLU A 380 36.53 -12.61 2.93
CA GLU A 380 36.65 -11.25 2.41
C GLU A 380 35.39 -10.74 1.70
N LYS A 381 34.58 -11.64 1.15
CA LYS A 381 33.34 -11.29 0.39
C LYS A 381 32.08 -11.40 1.24
N VAL A 382 32.08 -12.17 2.31
CA VAL A 382 30.88 -12.46 3.11
C VAL A 382 31.18 -12.24 4.59
N GLY A 383 30.56 -11.18 5.15
CA GLY A 383 30.70 -10.81 6.55
C GLY A 383 29.62 -11.44 7.45
N ILE A 384 29.75 -11.22 8.75
CA ILE A 384 28.81 -11.72 9.78
C ILE A 384 27.35 -11.28 9.49
N PRO A 385 27.04 -10.03 9.09
CA PRO A 385 25.67 -9.64 8.80
C PRO A 385 25.03 -10.51 7.70
N THR A 386 25.75 -10.73 6.59
CA THR A 386 25.27 -11.57 5.48
C THR A 386 25.05 -13.02 5.92
N LEU A 387 25.94 -13.56 6.77
CA LEU A 387 25.79 -14.92 7.31
C LEU A 387 24.59 -15.03 8.25
N ALA A 388 24.34 -14.00 9.05
CA ALA A 388 23.15 -13.95 9.91
C ALA A 388 21.85 -13.91 9.07
N ASP A 389 21.82 -13.13 7.98
CA ASP A 389 20.68 -13.06 7.05
C ASP A 389 20.46 -14.43 6.37
N ILE A 390 21.55 -15.11 5.95
CA ILE A 390 21.47 -16.47 5.39
C ILE A 390 20.85 -17.43 6.42
N MET A 391 21.30 -17.39 7.67
CA MET A 391 20.76 -18.27 8.72
C MET A 391 19.28 -18.00 9.00
N CYS A 392 18.86 -16.73 9.01
CA CYS A 392 17.46 -16.34 9.14
C CYS A 392 16.61 -16.89 7.97
N GLU A 393 17.14 -16.82 6.77
CA GLU A 393 16.46 -17.31 5.57
C GLU A 393 16.37 -18.84 5.54
N LEU A 394 17.40 -19.55 6.00
CA LEU A 394 17.38 -21.01 6.12
C LEU A 394 16.38 -21.50 7.18
N ASP A 395 16.07 -20.68 8.20
CA ASP A 395 15.07 -21.02 9.22
C ASP A 395 13.63 -20.96 8.66
N LYS A 396 13.38 -20.04 7.74
CA LYS A 396 12.06 -19.82 7.11
C LYS A 396 12.23 -19.50 5.62
N PRO A 397 12.62 -20.48 4.80
CA PRO A 397 12.95 -20.25 3.40
C PRO A 397 11.76 -19.76 2.61
N GLY A 398 11.96 -18.71 1.80
CA GLY A 398 10.94 -18.15 0.93
C GLY A 398 9.70 -17.63 1.66
N ARG A 399 9.79 -17.34 2.96
CA ARG A 399 8.66 -16.84 3.73
C ARG A 399 8.21 -15.48 3.18
N ASP A 400 6.95 -15.41 2.82
CA ASP A 400 6.29 -14.15 2.56
C ASP A 400 6.30 -13.29 3.84
N PRO A 401 6.87 -12.08 3.83
CA PRO A 401 6.91 -11.21 5.01
C PRO A 401 5.54 -10.64 5.37
N ARG A 402 4.54 -10.80 4.51
CA ARG A 402 3.17 -10.33 4.75
C ARG A 402 2.49 -11.20 5.80
N SER A 403 1.64 -10.59 6.64
CA SER A 403 0.84 -11.31 7.64
C SER A 403 -0.19 -12.24 6.98
N GLU A 404 -0.74 -13.16 7.75
CA GLU A 404 -1.91 -13.92 7.32
C GLU A 404 -3.17 -13.04 7.34
N ILE A 405 -4.15 -13.36 6.48
CA ILE A 405 -5.40 -12.62 6.42
C ILE A 405 -6.29 -13.01 7.61
N GLU A 406 -6.76 -12.02 8.35
CA GLU A 406 -7.68 -12.24 9.46
C GLU A 406 -9.11 -11.88 9.04
N THR A 407 -10.09 -12.71 9.41
CA THR A 407 -11.50 -12.39 9.25
C THR A 407 -11.93 -11.38 10.32
N PHE A 408 -12.68 -10.36 9.91
CA PHE A 408 -13.12 -9.28 10.78
C PHE A 408 -14.61 -9.00 10.58
N GLU A 409 -15.32 -8.80 11.67
CA GLU A 409 -16.75 -8.47 11.66
C GLU A 409 -16.99 -7.13 12.35
N PHE A 410 -17.71 -6.25 11.66
CA PHE A 410 -18.25 -5.04 12.25
C PHE A 410 -19.42 -5.37 13.17
N ASP A 411 -19.80 -4.42 14.02
CA ASP A 411 -20.99 -4.54 14.87
C ASP A 411 -22.26 -4.34 14.02
N ASP A 412 -23.02 -5.40 13.82
CA ASP A 412 -24.25 -5.40 13.01
C ASP A 412 -25.38 -4.53 13.57
N SER A 413 -25.27 -4.09 14.85
CA SER A 413 -26.26 -3.23 15.49
C SER A 413 -26.23 -1.77 15.03
N ILE A 414 -25.12 -1.35 14.33
CA ILE A 414 -24.89 0.04 13.93
C ILE A 414 -24.92 0.17 12.42
N ASN A 415 -25.84 1.00 11.93
CA ASN A 415 -26.10 1.16 10.51
C ASN A 415 -25.92 2.59 10.00
N ASP A 416 -26.09 3.57 10.87
CA ASP A 416 -26.05 5.00 10.54
C ASP A 416 -25.34 5.77 11.66
N ILE A 417 -24.82 6.95 11.35
CA ILE A 417 -24.19 7.84 12.32
C ILE A 417 -25.12 8.19 13.50
N LYS A 418 -26.45 8.14 13.31
CA LYS A 418 -27.46 8.39 14.32
C LYS A 418 -27.57 7.29 15.38
N ASP A 419 -27.10 6.08 15.07
CA ASP A 419 -27.10 4.95 15.98
C ASP A 419 -25.96 5.05 17.01
N LEU A 420 -24.97 5.90 16.72
CA LEU A 420 -23.80 6.08 17.57
C LEU A 420 -24.14 6.87 18.85
N ARG A 421 -23.65 6.37 19.96
CA ARG A 421 -23.74 7.03 21.26
C ARG A 421 -22.34 7.18 21.86
N LYS A 422 -22.15 8.24 22.62
CA LYS A 422 -20.93 8.43 23.40
C LYS A 422 -20.63 7.21 24.28
N ASP A 423 -19.36 6.88 24.40
CA ASP A 423 -18.82 5.74 25.15
C ASP A 423 -19.12 4.34 24.59
N MET A 424 -19.78 4.23 23.43
CA MET A 424 -19.88 2.94 22.73
C MET A 424 -18.50 2.45 22.32
N VAL A 425 -18.25 1.16 22.53
CA VAL A 425 -17.03 0.47 22.08
C VAL A 425 -17.38 -0.38 20.88
N LEU A 426 -16.67 -0.14 19.77
CA LEU A 426 -16.95 -0.72 18.46
C LEU A 426 -15.70 -1.36 17.89
N ASN A 427 -15.90 -2.38 17.08
CA ASN A 427 -14.86 -2.89 16.21
C ASN A 427 -14.68 -1.96 15.01
N GLY A 428 -13.45 -1.67 14.63
CA GLY A 428 -13.14 -0.83 13.49
C GLY A 428 -11.95 -1.33 12.70
N LYS A 429 -11.85 -0.87 11.46
CA LYS A 429 -10.73 -1.13 10.56
C LYS A 429 -10.05 0.18 10.17
N VAL A 430 -8.75 0.28 10.36
CA VAL A 430 -7.98 1.47 9.98
C VAL A 430 -7.98 1.60 8.45
N THR A 431 -8.51 2.71 7.93
CA THR A 431 -8.60 2.97 6.48
C THR A 431 -7.54 3.91 5.96
N ASN A 432 -7.09 4.85 6.80
CA ASN A 432 -6.06 5.81 6.42
C ASN A 432 -5.32 6.33 7.66
N ILE A 433 -4.04 6.67 7.48
CA ILE A 433 -3.19 7.23 8.53
C ILE A 433 -2.67 8.59 8.07
N THR A 434 -2.69 9.55 8.99
CA THR A 434 -2.19 10.91 8.81
C THR A 434 -1.31 11.30 10.00
N LYS A 435 -0.54 12.36 9.91
CA LYS A 435 0.27 12.85 11.03
C LYS A 435 -0.53 13.25 12.29
N PHE A 436 -1.82 13.58 12.11
CA PHE A 436 -2.68 14.00 13.22
C PHE A 436 -3.57 12.88 13.77
N GLY A 437 -3.53 11.68 13.18
CA GLY A 437 -4.30 10.55 13.66
C GLY A 437 -4.61 9.51 12.59
N ALA A 438 -5.48 8.58 12.91
CA ALA A 438 -5.93 7.51 12.02
C ALA A 438 -7.44 7.61 11.76
N PHE A 439 -7.84 7.37 10.52
CA PHE A 439 -9.23 7.20 10.14
C PHE A 439 -9.62 5.73 10.28
N VAL A 440 -10.74 5.49 10.93
CA VAL A 440 -11.21 4.15 11.25
C VAL A 440 -12.63 3.99 10.71
N ASP A 441 -12.83 2.98 9.88
CA ASP A 441 -14.15 2.50 9.48
C ASP A 441 -14.73 1.67 10.62
N ILE A 442 -15.90 2.04 11.09
CA ILE A 442 -16.62 1.40 12.21
C ILE A 442 -17.92 0.71 11.76
N GLY A 443 -18.04 0.42 10.46
CA GLY A 443 -19.22 -0.25 9.91
C GLY A 443 -20.30 0.68 9.39
N ILE A 444 -20.12 2.01 9.34
CA ILE A 444 -21.06 3.01 8.79
C ILE A 444 -20.42 3.80 7.63
N HIS A 445 -21.21 4.59 6.90
CA HIS A 445 -20.70 5.33 5.72
C HIS A 445 -19.58 6.34 6.03
N GLU A 446 -19.61 6.93 7.21
CA GLU A 446 -18.64 7.91 7.67
C GLU A 446 -17.51 7.25 8.47
N ASN A 447 -16.26 7.54 8.11
CA ASN A 447 -15.11 7.10 8.90
C ASN A 447 -14.95 7.98 10.15
N GLY A 448 -14.69 7.36 11.28
CA GLY A 448 -14.33 8.08 12.49
C GLY A 448 -12.84 8.44 12.52
N LEU A 449 -12.50 9.52 13.22
CA LEU A 449 -11.11 9.96 13.43
C LEU A 449 -10.66 9.62 14.84
N VAL A 450 -9.60 8.83 14.96
CA VAL A 450 -8.82 8.68 16.19
C VAL A 450 -7.67 9.69 16.11
N HIS A 451 -7.79 10.82 16.84
CA HIS A 451 -6.72 11.81 16.89
C HIS A 451 -5.45 11.22 17.53
N ILE A 452 -4.26 11.71 17.17
CA ILE A 452 -2.98 11.19 17.65
C ILE A 452 -2.90 11.12 19.18
N SER A 453 -3.53 12.06 19.89
CA SER A 453 -3.62 12.05 21.35
C SER A 453 -4.51 10.93 21.92
N HIS A 454 -5.30 10.26 21.10
CA HIS A 454 -6.25 9.20 21.46
C HIS A 454 -5.88 7.81 20.92
N LEU A 455 -4.73 7.67 20.25
CA LEU A 455 -4.25 6.39 19.70
C LEU A 455 -3.69 5.44 20.77
N SER A 456 -3.11 5.98 21.84
CA SER A 456 -2.50 5.17 22.90
C SER A 456 -2.49 5.96 24.21
N ASP A 457 -2.40 5.26 25.34
CA ASP A 457 -2.23 5.86 26.66
C ASP A 457 -0.85 6.54 26.81
N ARG A 458 0.13 6.11 26.03
CA ARG A 458 1.45 6.75 25.95
C ARG A 458 1.47 7.85 24.90
N ARG A 459 2.36 8.82 25.06
CA ARG A 459 2.54 9.89 24.06
C ARG A 459 3.04 9.30 22.74
N VAL A 460 2.24 9.49 21.69
CA VAL A 460 2.54 9.06 20.31
C VAL A 460 3.10 10.26 19.55
N SER A 461 4.23 10.10 18.89
CA SER A 461 4.84 11.11 18.00
C SER A 461 4.51 10.85 16.53
N ASP A 462 4.21 9.58 16.19
CA ASP A 462 3.93 9.14 14.83
C ASP A 462 2.85 8.03 14.86
N PRO A 463 1.66 8.28 14.32
CA PRO A 463 0.57 7.32 14.29
C PRO A 463 0.92 5.99 13.62
N SER A 464 1.77 5.99 12.59
CA SER A 464 2.16 4.78 11.83
C SER A 464 2.98 3.76 12.66
N ARG A 465 3.50 4.19 13.83
CA ARG A 465 4.18 3.29 14.79
C ARG A 465 3.21 2.56 15.72
N VAL A 466 1.96 2.98 15.76
CA VAL A 466 0.94 2.43 16.67
C VAL A 466 -0.11 1.64 15.91
N VAL A 467 -0.50 2.10 14.72
CA VAL A 467 -1.53 1.47 13.91
C VAL A 467 -1.08 1.35 12.44
N HIS A 468 -1.67 0.38 11.73
CA HIS A 468 -1.41 0.13 10.31
C HIS A 468 -2.72 0.17 9.51
N ILE A 469 -2.66 0.56 8.22
CA ILE A 469 -3.82 0.49 7.33
C ILE A 469 -4.27 -0.97 7.22
N GLY A 470 -5.60 -1.16 7.32
CA GLY A 470 -6.19 -2.50 7.33
C GLY A 470 -6.20 -3.17 8.70
N GLN A 471 -5.53 -2.63 9.71
CA GLN A 471 -5.52 -3.17 11.07
C GLN A 471 -6.91 -3.12 11.68
N HIS A 472 -7.29 -4.20 12.35
CA HIS A 472 -8.47 -4.28 13.16
C HIS A 472 -8.19 -3.66 14.53
N VAL A 473 -9.04 -2.77 14.96
CA VAL A 473 -8.89 -2.02 16.22
C VAL A 473 -10.21 -1.91 16.94
N ARG A 474 -10.17 -1.88 18.26
CA ARG A 474 -11.34 -1.54 19.08
C ARG A 474 -11.29 -0.06 19.44
N VAL A 475 -12.37 0.64 19.16
CA VAL A 475 -12.46 2.09 19.37
C VAL A 475 -13.67 2.46 20.20
N LYS A 476 -13.53 3.49 21.02
CA LYS A 476 -14.61 4.07 21.81
C LYS A 476 -15.04 5.40 21.17
N VAL A 477 -16.34 5.60 21.02
CA VAL A 477 -16.92 6.85 20.53
C VAL A 477 -16.79 7.94 21.59
N ILE A 478 -16.12 9.06 21.26
CA ILE A 478 -15.98 10.23 22.15
C ILE A 478 -17.08 11.23 21.89
N GLU A 479 -17.29 11.57 20.61
CA GLU A 479 -18.20 12.61 20.18
C GLU A 479 -18.72 12.30 18.78
N VAL A 480 -19.97 12.66 18.52
CA VAL A 480 -20.64 12.55 17.21
C VAL A 480 -21.24 13.90 16.86
N ASP A 481 -20.78 14.50 15.76
CA ASP A 481 -21.31 15.72 15.17
C ASP A 481 -22.16 15.33 13.94
N LEU A 482 -23.48 15.29 14.12
CA LEU A 482 -24.42 14.89 13.08
C LEU A 482 -24.48 15.90 11.93
N ASP A 483 -24.31 17.21 12.22
CA ASP A 483 -24.41 18.27 11.22
C ASP A 483 -23.22 18.25 10.27
N ARG A 484 -22.04 18.02 10.82
CA ARG A 484 -20.77 17.94 10.05
C ARG A 484 -20.39 16.53 9.64
N LYS A 485 -21.21 15.54 10.03
CA LYS A 485 -20.93 14.11 9.82
C LYS A 485 -19.53 13.70 10.29
N ARG A 486 -19.17 14.12 11.51
CA ARG A 486 -17.86 13.83 12.09
C ARG A 486 -17.99 12.96 13.31
N ILE A 487 -17.10 11.97 13.43
CA ILE A 487 -17.07 11.03 14.54
C ILE A 487 -15.68 11.08 15.13
N ALA A 488 -15.58 11.43 16.40
CA ALA A 488 -14.34 11.39 17.16
C ALA A 488 -14.27 10.08 17.93
N LEU A 489 -13.17 9.37 17.76
CA LEU A 489 -12.92 8.06 18.34
C LEU A 489 -11.67 8.06 19.24
N SER A 490 -11.58 7.09 20.14
CA SER A 490 -10.42 6.84 21.00
C SER A 490 -10.12 5.35 21.10
N MET A 491 -8.84 5.02 21.06
CA MET A 491 -8.31 3.68 21.39
C MET A 491 -7.88 3.59 22.87
N LYS A 492 -7.88 4.71 23.61
CA LYS A 492 -7.51 4.73 25.02
C LYS A 492 -8.53 4.05 25.90
N GLY A 493 -8.03 3.26 26.84
CA GLY A 493 -8.89 2.55 27.80
C GLY A 493 -9.75 1.45 27.20
N VAL A 494 -9.43 1.01 25.97
CA VAL A 494 -10.06 -0.12 25.29
C VAL A 494 -9.03 -1.21 25.09
N GLN A 495 -9.36 -2.44 25.47
CA GLN A 495 -8.49 -3.60 25.25
C GLN A 495 -8.47 -3.89 23.74
N GLN A 496 -7.28 -3.84 23.11
CA GLN A 496 -7.06 -4.09 21.69
C GLN A 496 -7.01 -5.59 21.38
#